data_46dd6b65f58d0fa580b0307e574bca75
#
_entry.id   46dd6b65f58d0fa580b0307e574bca75
#
_cell.length_a   1.000
_cell.length_b   1.000
_cell.length_c   1.000
_cell.angle_alpha   90.00
_cell.angle_beta   90.00
_cell.angle_gamma   90.00
#
_symmetry.space_group_name_H-M   'P 1'
#
loop_
_entity.id
_entity.type
_entity.pdbx_description
1 polymer ?
#
loop_
_entity_poly.entity_id
_entity_poly.type
_entity_poly.pdbx_seq_one_letter_code
_entity_poly.pdbx_strand_id
1 'polypeptide(L)'
;MAQELMLTTLLNLGFKQQDAEVYVFSVLNGSQNAKDIADNLKKYKGRISSTLRKLEDKKIIRMTPSVPAQFSAIPFDRVLDKLIRDNVEQINRIEQEKERILTLWKSRIKSDPAIGQ
;
A
#
# COMPACT_ATOMS: atom_id res chain seq x y z
N MET A 1 9.29 16.58 7.78
CA MET A 1 10.08 15.58 8.50
C MET A 1 9.27 14.34 8.79
N ALA A 2 8.28 14.42 9.71
CA ALA A 2 7.47 13.25 10.01
C ALA A 2 6.73 12.73 8.78
N GLN A 3 6.20 13.63 7.96
CA GLN A 3 5.47 13.27 6.76
C GLN A 3 6.35 12.46 5.79
N GLU A 4 7.57 12.91 5.58
CA GLU A 4 8.49 12.22 4.66
C GLU A 4 8.85 10.84 5.18
N LEU A 5 9.06 10.70 6.47
CA LEU A 5 9.37 9.41 7.07
C LEU A 5 8.19 8.45 6.95
N MET A 6 6.97 8.94 7.16
CA MET A 6 5.76 8.13 6.99
C MET A 6 5.63 7.65 5.55
N LEU A 7 5.82 8.56 4.59
CA LEU A 7 5.76 8.20 3.16
C LEU A 7 6.80 7.12 2.81
N THR A 8 8.04 7.34 3.20
CA THR A 8 9.12 6.41 2.90
C THR A 8 8.84 5.03 3.51
N THR A 9 8.36 5.01 4.74
CA THR A 9 8.02 3.76 5.42
C THR A 9 6.94 2.99 4.67
N LEU A 10 5.88 3.67 4.25
CA LEU A 10 4.81 3.02 3.50
C LEU A 10 5.29 2.51 2.14
N LEU A 11 6.13 3.27 1.45
CA LEU A 11 6.71 2.82 0.20
C LEU A 11 7.55 1.57 0.40
N ASN A 12 8.34 1.52 1.47
CA ASN A 12 9.15 0.35 1.80
C ASN A 12 8.28 -0.87 2.13
N LEU A 13 7.06 -0.65 2.60
CA LEU A 13 6.12 -1.73 2.89
C LEU A 13 5.25 -2.11 1.68
N GLY A 14 5.53 -1.54 0.52
CA GLY A 14 4.89 -1.94 -0.72
C GLY A 14 3.78 -1.03 -1.22
N PHE A 15 3.56 0.11 -0.58
CA PHE A 15 2.59 1.07 -1.07
C PHE A 15 3.05 1.70 -2.37
N LYS A 16 2.12 1.97 -3.27
CA LYS A 16 2.39 2.83 -4.41
C LYS A 16 2.47 4.27 -3.95
N GLN A 17 3.19 5.09 -4.71
CA GLN A 17 3.41 6.49 -4.35
C GLN A 17 2.10 7.22 -4.05
N GLN A 18 1.13 7.13 -4.95
CA GLN A 18 -0.14 7.84 -4.76
C GLN A 18 -0.93 7.32 -3.56
N ASP A 19 -0.92 6.02 -3.36
CA ASP A 19 -1.62 5.42 -2.21
C ASP A 19 -1.05 5.95 -0.90
N ALA A 20 0.27 6.02 -0.82
CA ALA A 20 0.95 6.52 0.37
C ALA A 20 0.63 8.01 0.58
N GLU A 21 0.67 8.80 -0.49
CA GLU A 21 0.37 10.24 -0.40
C GLU A 21 -1.04 10.50 0.10
N VAL A 22 -2.02 9.78 -0.43
CA VAL A 22 -3.42 9.94 -0.02
C VAL A 22 -3.59 9.55 1.43
N TYR A 23 -3.01 8.43 1.83
CA TYR A 23 -3.14 7.97 3.20
C TYR A 23 -2.47 8.95 4.18
N VAL A 24 -1.24 9.36 3.91
CA VAL A 24 -0.52 10.27 4.81
C VAL A 24 -1.24 11.61 4.92
N PHE A 25 -1.73 12.14 3.79
CA PHE A 25 -2.52 13.35 3.82
C PHE A 25 -3.74 13.19 4.72
N SER A 26 -4.45 12.08 4.58
CA SER A 26 -5.67 11.82 5.35
C SER A 26 -5.40 11.66 6.85
N VAL A 27 -4.33 10.96 7.21
CA VAL A 27 -4.03 10.71 8.62
C VAL A 27 -3.55 11.99 9.32
N LEU A 28 -2.95 12.91 8.58
CA LEU A 28 -2.46 14.17 9.15
C LEU A 28 -3.52 15.28 9.16
N ASN A 29 -4.51 15.20 8.29
CA ASN A 29 -5.47 16.30 8.12
C ASN A 29 -6.91 15.95 8.54
N GLY A 30 -7.16 14.73 8.96
CA GLY A 30 -8.46 14.32 9.43
C GLY A 30 -9.45 14.02 8.31
N SER A 31 -10.70 13.87 8.67
CA SER A 31 -11.76 13.46 7.77
C SER A 31 -12.03 14.53 6.70
N GLN A 32 -12.07 14.10 5.43
CA GLN A 32 -12.32 14.99 4.30
C GLN A 32 -13.00 14.22 3.18
N ASN A 33 -13.68 14.97 2.29
CA ASN A 33 -14.27 14.36 1.11
C ASN A 33 -13.23 14.22 -0.02
N ALA A 34 -13.57 13.44 -1.04
CA ALA A 34 -12.64 13.15 -2.14
C ALA A 34 -12.20 14.41 -2.90
N LYS A 35 -13.12 15.35 -3.08
CA LYS A 35 -12.81 16.59 -3.81
C LYS A 35 -11.75 17.41 -3.08
N ASP A 36 -11.91 17.56 -1.76
CA ASP A 36 -10.95 18.34 -0.97
C ASP A 36 -9.58 17.67 -0.95
N ILE A 37 -9.53 16.35 -0.84
CA ILE A 37 -8.28 15.62 -0.89
C ILE A 37 -7.60 15.83 -2.24
N ALA A 38 -8.38 15.71 -3.33
CA ALA A 38 -7.85 15.91 -4.68
C ALA A 38 -7.31 17.32 -4.88
N ASP A 39 -8.06 18.32 -4.43
CA ASP A 39 -7.66 19.73 -4.56
C ASP A 39 -6.37 20.00 -3.80
N ASN A 40 -6.26 19.49 -2.57
CA ASN A 40 -5.07 19.70 -1.75
C ASN A 40 -3.84 18.99 -2.30
N LEU A 41 -4.02 17.79 -2.86
CA LEU A 41 -2.91 17.04 -3.45
C LEU A 41 -2.66 17.42 -4.91
N LYS A 42 -3.48 18.30 -5.47
CA LYS A 42 -3.38 18.72 -6.87
C LYS A 42 -3.43 17.51 -7.81
N LYS A 43 -4.38 16.63 -7.54
CA LYS A 43 -4.60 15.42 -8.32
C LYS A 43 -6.00 15.40 -8.89
N TYR A 44 -6.20 14.60 -9.93
CA TYR A 44 -7.50 14.43 -10.54
C TYR A 44 -8.46 13.69 -9.59
N LYS A 45 -9.68 14.22 -9.42
CA LYS A 45 -10.63 13.66 -8.46
C LYS A 45 -10.96 12.20 -8.71
N GLY A 46 -11.13 11.81 -9.98
CA GLY A 46 -11.42 10.42 -10.31
C GLY A 46 -10.33 9.47 -9.85
N ARG A 47 -9.09 9.90 -9.97
CA ARG A 47 -7.95 9.11 -9.54
C ARG A 47 -7.91 9.00 -8.01
N ILE A 48 -8.20 10.09 -7.32
CA ILE A 48 -8.26 10.10 -5.85
C ILE A 48 -9.39 9.20 -5.36
N SER A 49 -10.57 9.29 -5.98
CA SER A 49 -11.71 8.43 -5.62
C SER A 49 -11.36 6.95 -5.77
N SER A 50 -10.68 6.60 -6.83
CA SER A 50 -10.24 5.22 -7.08
C SER A 50 -9.26 4.76 -6.01
N THR A 51 -8.30 5.61 -5.64
CA THR A 51 -7.33 5.32 -4.59
C THR A 51 -8.03 5.15 -3.24
N LEU A 52 -8.98 6.03 -2.92
CA LEU A 52 -9.72 5.96 -1.66
C LEU A 52 -10.50 4.65 -1.54
N ARG A 53 -11.14 4.20 -2.63
CA ARG A 53 -11.85 2.92 -2.63
C ARG A 53 -10.90 1.76 -2.37
N LYS A 54 -9.75 1.78 -3.01
CA LYS A 54 -8.75 0.75 -2.83
C LYS A 54 -8.27 0.70 -1.38
N LEU A 55 -8.01 1.86 -0.78
CA LEU A 55 -7.57 1.93 0.60
C LEU A 55 -8.68 1.56 1.58
N GLU A 56 -9.92 1.85 1.24
CA GLU A 56 -11.08 1.42 2.03
C GLU A 56 -11.21 -0.10 1.99
N ASP A 57 -11.07 -0.70 0.82
CA ASP A 57 -11.12 -2.16 0.66
C ASP A 57 -10.04 -2.85 1.49
N LYS A 58 -8.88 -2.23 1.61
CA LYS A 58 -7.79 -2.74 2.44
C LYS A 58 -7.94 -2.40 3.92
N LYS A 59 -9.01 -1.70 4.29
CA LYS A 59 -9.31 -1.30 5.67
C LYS A 59 -8.25 -0.36 6.26
N ILE A 60 -7.69 0.49 5.42
CA ILE A 60 -6.70 1.49 5.79
C ILE A 60 -7.36 2.86 5.91
N ILE A 61 -8.43 3.08 5.15
CA ILE A 61 -9.25 4.27 5.21
C ILE A 61 -10.70 3.84 5.44
N ARG A 62 -11.43 4.64 6.20
CA ARG A 62 -12.83 4.42 6.50
C ARG A 62 -13.66 5.49 5.81
N MET A 63 -14.79 5.08 5.23
CA MET A 63 -15.73 6.01 4.62
C MET A 63 -16.94 6.18 5.53
N THR A 64 -17.37 7.43 5.71
CA THR A 64 -18.63 7.75 6.35
C THR A 64 -19.63 8.08 5.25
N PRO A 65 -20.77 7.36 5.17
CA PRO A 65 -21.73 7.56 4.10
C PRO A 65 -22.56 8.82 4.31
N SER A 66 -22.00 9.96 3.99
CA SER A 66 -22.66 11.26 4.01
C SER A 66 -22.68 11.82 2.59
N VAL A 67 -23.25 13.02 2.41
CA VAL A 67 -23.27 13.68 1.10
C VAL A 67 -22.59 15.04 1.25
N PRO A 68 -21.37 15.18 0.73
CA PRO A 68 -20.54 14.16 0.11
C PRO A 68 -19.95 13.18 1.13
N ALA A 69 -19.56 12.00 0.66
CA ALA A 69 -18.94 11.00 1.54
C ALA A 69 -17.64 11.55 2.13
N GLN A 70 -17.41 11.21 3.39
CA GLN A 70 -16.20 11.63 4.11
C GLN A 70 -15.28 10.43 4.27
N PHE A 71 -13.97 10.67 4.17
CA PHE A 71 -12.96 9.62 4.31
C PHE A 71 -12.02 9.99 5.44
N SER A 72 -11.78 9.03 6.32
CA SER A 72 -10.85 9.23 7.44
C SER A 72 -9.88 8.07 7.52
N ALA A 73 -8.62 8.38 7.82
CA ALA A 73 -7.57 7.37 7.88
C ALA A 73 -7.68 6.58 9.18
N ILE A 74 -7.43 5.28 9.09
CA ILE A 74 -7.21 4.48 10.28
C ILE A 74 -5.89 4.96 10.90
N PRO A 75 -5.78 5.03 12.24
CA PRO A 75 -4.57 5.55 12.89
C PRO A 75 -3.30 4.86 12.39
N PHE A 76 -2.24 5.64 12.26
CA PHE A 76 -1.01 5.18 11.63
C PHE A 76 -0.38 4.00 12.35
N ASP A 77 -0.41 3.98 13.68
CA ASP A 77 0.12 2.86 14.46
C ASP A 77 -0.56 1.54 14.12
N ARG A 78 -1.89 1.56 13.97
CA ARG A 78 -2.65 0.36 13.60
C ARG A 78 -2.34 -0.11 12.19
N VAL A 79 -2.26 0.84 11.26
CA VAL A 79 -1.96 0.52 9.88
C VAL A 79 -0.54 -0.03 9.77
N LEU A 80 0.40 0.57 10.47
CA LEU A 80 1.79 0.14 10.47
C LEU A 80 1.91 -1.30 11.01
N ASP A 81 1.27 -1.59 12.13
CA ASP A 81 1.29 -2.92 12.72
C ASP A 81 0.71 -3.96 11.76
N LYS A 82 -0.40 -3.62 11.11
CA LYS A 82 -1.04 -4.51 10.14
C LYS A 82 -0.12 -4.78 8.95
N LEU A 83 0.49 -3.75 8.41
CA LEU A 83 1.37 -3.88 7.25
C LEU A 83 2.62 -4.70 7.57
N ILE A 84 3.20 -4.49 8.72
CA ILE A 84 4.36 -5.27 9.17
C ILE A 84 3.96 -6.73 9.27
N ARG A 85 2.85 -7.03 9.92
CA ARG A 85 2.37 -8.39 10.10
C ARG A 85 2.10 -9.07 8.76
N ASP A 86 1.42 -8.37 7.84
CA ASP A 86 1.10 -8.92 6.53
C ASP A 86 2.37 -9.21 5.72
N ASN A 87 3.36 -8.34 5.82
CA ASN A 87 4.64 -8.53 5.13
C ASN A 87 5.42 -9.71 5.72
N VAL A 88 5.43 -9.85 7.03
CA VAL A 88 6.09 -10.99 7.68
C VAL A 88 5.43 -12.29 7.27
N GLU A 89 4.11 -12.36 7.25
CA GLU A 89 3.39 -13.55 6.82
C GLU A 89 3.69 -13.90 5.37
N GLN A 90 3.76 -12.90 4.51
CA GLN A 90 4.09 -13.11 3.10
C GLN A 90 5.50 -13.66 2.93
N ILE A 91 6.46 -13.08 3.64
CA ILE A 91 7.85 -13.56 3.60
C ILE A 91 7.94 -14.99 4.10
N ASN A 92 7.24 -15.31 5.17
CA ASN A 92 7.22 -16.67 5.70
C ASN A 92 6.66 -17.67 4.69
N ARG A 93 5.61 -17.28 3.97
CA ARG A 93 5.04 -18.16 2.92
C ARG A 93 6.05 -18.38 1.81
N ILE A 94 6.74 -17.34 1.38
CA ILE A 94 7.77 -17.46 0.35
C ILE A 94 8.89 -18.38 0.82
N GLU A 95 9.32 -18.23 2.07
CA GLU A 95 10.35 -19.09 2.64
C GLU A 95 9.95 -20.56 2.64
N GLN A 96 8.69 -20.83 2.97
CA GLN A 96 8.18 -22.21 2.97
C GLN A 96 8.12 -22.81 1.56
N GLU A 97 7.85 -21.98 0.56
CA GLU A 97 7.72 -22.42 -0.83
C GLU A 97 9.03 -22.35 -1.59
N LYS A 98 10.08 -21.82 -0.99
CA LYS A 98 11.33 -21.50 -1.66
C LYS A 98 11.91 -22.67 -2.44
N GLU A 99 12.08 -23.82 -1.77
CA GLU A 99 12.70 -24.98 -2.41
C GLU A 99 11.87 -25.50 -3.58
N ARG A 100 10.56 -25.50 -3.43
CA ARG A 100 9.66 -25.90 -4.49
C ARG A 100 9.75 -24.97 -5.69
N ILE A 101 9.75 -23.67 -5.45
CA ILE A 101 9.85 -22.66 -6.51
C ILE A 101 11.16 -22.81 -7.26
N LEU A 102 12.26 -22.98 -6.53
CA LEU A 102 13.57 -23.13 -7.14
C LEU A 102 13.69 -24.42 -7.94
N THR A 103 13.09 -25.50 -7.44
CA THR A 103 13.09 -26.77 -8.18
C THR A 103 12.33 -26.63 -9.50
N LEU A 104 11.16 -26.00 -9.47
CA LEU A 104 10.37 -25.75 -10.67
C LEU A 104 11.12 -24.87 -11.68
N TRP A 105 11.74 -23.83 -11.18
CA TRP A 105 12.52 -22.96 -12.04
C TRP A 105 13.66 -23.71 -12.71
N LYS A 106 14.44 -24.47 -11.95
CA LYS A 106 15.57 -25.24 -12.50
C LYS A 106 15.14 -26.24 -13.57
N SER A 107 13.96 -26.82 -13.43
CA SER A 107 13.46 -27.76 -14.41
C SER A 107 12.97 -27.13 -15.70
N ARG A 108 12.78 -25.81 -15.69
CA ARG A 108 12.23 -25.08 -16.84
C ARG A 108 13.26 -24.26 -17.60
N ILE A 109 14.40 -23.96 -17.00
CA ILE A 109 15.42 -23.18 -17.68
C ILE A 109 16.24 -24.05 -18.60
N LYS A 110 16.74 -23.45 -19.69
CA LYS A 110 17.70 -24.10 -20.55
C LYS A 110 19.08 -23.98 -19.95
N SER A 111 19.85 -25.05 -20.02
CA SER A 111 21.23 -25.01 -19.58
C SER A 111 22.02 -24.04 -20.45
N ASP A 112 22.70 -23.10 -19.85
CA ASP A 112 23.55 -22.11 -20.54
C ASP A 112 24.84 -21.94 -19.77
N PRO A 113 25.96 -22.44 -20.31
CA PRO A 113 27.25 -22.35 -19.61
C PRO A 113 27.69 -20.91 -19.35
N ALA A 114 27.25 -19.97 -20.18
CA ALA A 114 27.64 -18.56 -20.03
C ALA A 114 27.00 -17.91 -18.82
N ILE A 115 25.85 -18.42 -18.37
CA ILE A 115 25.14 -17.88 -17.21
C ILE A 115 25.69 -18.46 -15.91
N GLY A 116 26.45 -19.53 -16.00
CA GLY A 116 26.99 -20.18 -14.85
C GLY A 116 25.97 -21.02 -14.11
N GLN A 117 26.28 -21.33 -12.91
CA GLN A 117 25.50 -22.29 -12.14
C GLN A 117 24.90 -21.67 -10.91
#